data_2531b6b0d955ce48a2f62129d4c8a7c9
#
_entry.id   2531b6b0d955ce48a2f62129d4c8a7c9
#
_cell.length_a   1.000
_cell.length_b   1.000
_cell.length_c   1.000
_cell.angle_alpha   90.00
_cell.angle_beta   90.00
_cell.angle_gamma   90.00
#
_symmetry.space_group_name_H-M   'P 1'
#
loop_
_entity.id
_entity.type
_entity.pdbx_description
1 polymer ?
#
loop_
_entity_poly.entity_id
_entity_poly.type
_entity_poly.pdbx_seq_one_letter_code
_entity_poly.pdbx_strand_id
1 'polypeptide(L)'
;MATKVSSITSLNSPHNGSPIADIVLGVVPSWLLPYVSATINGLVGIVWGGSQNNLNASLNSLTTTNAASFNSTTPNASGVKYFSYGSKVTLPDLIQHPLMGVLVPVTGIGGMAKGQGIENDGLVPLSSQKWGTYKGTPSYSFWVTGLDHLEVSNTLSLGEKWFDVRSFWLSMAQNAKSNQ
;
A
#
# COMPACT_ATOMS: atom_id res chain seq x y z
N MET A 1 22.36 -13.47 3.56
CA MET A 1 21.78 -12.19 3.06
C MET A 1 22.47 -11.00 3.71
N ALA A 2 22.64 -10.98 5.02
CA ALA A 2 23.26 -9.86 5.78
C ALA A 2 24.68 -9.44 5.34
N THR A 3 25.43 -10.29 4.65
CA THR A 3 26.74 -9.94 4.09
C THR A 3 26.66 -9.04 2.84
N LYS A 4 25.47 -8.92 2.24
CA LYS A 4 25.27 -8.14 1.00
C LYS A 4 24.14 -7.09 1.13
N VAL A 5 23.28 -7.22 2.14
CA VAL A 5 22.14 -6.35 2.38
C VAL A 5 22.16 -5.91 3.83
N SER A 6 22.40 -4.63 4.07
CA SER A 6 22.43 -4.05 5.43
C SER A 6 21.04 -3.66 5.90
N SER A 7 20.20 -3.16 5.00
CA SER A 7 18.83 -2.77 5.33
C SER A 7 17.86 -2.95 4.16
N ILE A 8 16.59 -3.10 4.48
CA ILE A 8 15.48 -3.09 3.52
C ILE A 8 14.48 -2.03 4.00
N THR A 9 14.06 -1.17 3.08
CA THR A 9 13.06 -0.14 3.35
C THR A 9 11.88 -0.34 2.41
N SER A 10 10.68 -0.40 2.96
CA SER A 10 9.43 -0.49 2.21
C SER A 10 8.61 0.80 2.33
N LEU A 11 7.83 1.07 1.30
CA LEU A 11 6.86 2.17 1.25
C LEU A 11 5.51 1.59 0.85
N ASN A 12 4.48 1.84 1.65
CA ASN A 12 3.09 1.42 1.42
C ASN A 12 2.89 -0.08 1.13
N SER A 13 3.85 -0.90 1.48
CA SER A 13 3.83 -2.33 1.14
C SER A 13 2.83 -3.10 1.98
N PRO A 14 2.03 -4.00 1.38
CA PRO A 14 1.03 -4.79 2.07
C PRO A 14 1.64 -5.99 2.83
N HIS A 15 2.46 -5.73 3.86
CA HIS A 15 3.16 -6.79 4.62
C HIS A 15 2.20 -7.79 5.29
N ASN A 16 0.99 -7.36 5.64
CA ASN A 16 -0.07 -8.24 6.16
C ASN A 16 -1.23 -8.38 5.17
N GLY A 17 -0.94 -8.20 3.88
CA GLY A 17 -1.91 -8.29 2.80
C GLY A 17 -2.81 -7.06 2.67
N SER A 18 -3.68 -7.11 1.67
CA SER A 18 -4.66 -6.08 1.35
C SER A 18 -6.07 -6.68 1.27
N PRO A 19 -7.03 -6.12 2.00
CA PRO A 19 -8.44 -6.51 1.87
C PRO A 19 -8.98 -6.32 0.45
N ILE A 20 -8.42 -5.42 -0.34
CA ILE A 20 -8.79 -5.25 -1.75
C ILE A 20 -8.47 -6.52 -2.55
N ALA A 21 -7.32 -7.15 -2.32
CA ALA A 21 -6.99 -8.41 -2.97
C ALA A 21 -7.97 -9.53 -2.56
N ASP A 22 -8.34 -9.59 -1.29
CA ASP A 22 -9.37 -10.53 -0.79
C ASP A 22 -10.72 -10.32 -1.49
N ILE A 23 -11.13 -9.05 -1.67
CA ILE A 23 -12.40 -8.69 -2.31
C ILE A 23 -12.40 -9.10 -3.77
N VAL A 24 -11.35 -8.77 -4.51
CA VAL A 24 -11.23 -9.08 -5.95
C VAL A 24 -11.24 -10.57 -6.22
N LEU A 25 -10.62 -11.34 -5.36
CA LEU A 25 -10.58 -12.80 -5.49
C LEU A 25 -11.80 -13.51 -4.88
N GLY A 26 -12.83 -12.76 -4.48
CA GLY A 26 -14.09 -13.32 -3.99
C GLY A 26 -14.05 -13.87 -2.56
N VAL A 27 -13.04 -13.51 -1.78
CA VAL A 27 -12.91 -13.93 -0.37
C VAL A 27 -13.80 -13.08 0.56
N VAL A 28 -14.46 -12.06 0.04
CA VAL A 28 -15.31 -11.09 0.77
C VAL A 28 -16.69 -10.99 0.10
N PRO A 29 -17.73 -10.53 0.81
CA PRO A 29 -19.10 -10.54 0.30
C PRO A 29 -19.26 -9.94 -1.10
N SER A 30 -19.93 -10.69 -1.96
CA SER A 30 -20.11 -10.39 -3.40
C SER A 30 -20.79 -9.05 -3.71
N TRP A 31 -21.49 -8.44 -2.74
CA TRP A 31 -22.11 -7.13 -2.92
C TRP A 31 -21.09 -5.97 -3.09
N LEU A 32 -19.83 -6.17 -2.67
CA LEU A 32 -18.74 -5.21 -2.88
C LEU A 32 -18.10 -5.30 -4.27
N LEU A 33 -18.23 -6.46 -4.94
CA LEU A 33 -17.58 -6.74 -6.22
C LEU A 33 -17.89 -5.72 -7.34
N PRO A 34 -19.14 -5.24 -7.53
CA PRO A 34 -19.42 -4.30 -8.61
C PRO A 34 -18.69 -2.96 -8.46
N TYR A 35 -18.50 -2.50 -7.23
CA TYR A 35 -17.81 -1.23 -6.94
C TYR A 35 -16.30 -1.34 -7.08
N VAL A 36 -15.76 -2.51 -6.80
CA VAL A 36 -14.31 -2.75 -6.75
C VAL A 36 -13.76 -3.20 -8.09
N SER A 37 -14.49 -4.02 -8.84
CA SER A 37 -14.00 -4.60 -10.10
C SER A 37 -13.75 -3.55 -11.19
N ALA A 38 -14.64 -2.58 -11.36
CA ALA A 38 -14.44 -1.51 -12.35
C ALA A 38 -13.23 -0.64 -11.99
N THR A 39 -13.06 -0.37 -10.70
CA THR A 39 -11.97 0.45 -10.16
C THR A 39 -10.63 -0.26 -10.29
N ILE A 40 -10.59 -1.56 -9.99
CA ILE A 40 -9.37 -2.36 -10.11
C ILE A 40 -8.98 -2.59 -11.56
N ASN A 41 -9.94 -2.85 -12.44
CA ASN A 41 -9.66 -2.95 -13.88
C ASN A 41 -9.08 -1.64 -14.42
N GLY A 42 -9.56 -0.49 -13.94
CA GLY A 42 -8.97 0.81 -14.23
C GLY A 42 -7.53 0.93 -13.75
N LEU A 43 -7.26 0.58 -12.49
CA LEU A 43 -5.90 0.60 -11.92
C LEU A 43 -4.95 -0.38 -12.62
N VAL A 44 -5.41 -1.59 -12.91
CA VAL A 44 -4.64 -2.59 -13.64
C VAL A 44 -4.30 -2.11 -15.05
N GLY A 45 -5.26 -1.51 -15.74
CA GLY A 45 -5.03 -0.91 -17.06
C GLY A 45 -3.97 0.20 -17.02
N ILE A 46 -4.00 1.02 -15.99
CA ILE A 46 -3.08 2.15 -15.81
C ILE A 46 -1.68 1.69 -15.38
N VAL A 47 -1.59 0.79 -14.39
CA VAL A 47 -0.29 0.42 -13.79
C VAL A 47 0.45 -0.66 -14.58
N TRP A 48 -0.28 -1.60 -15.19
CA TRP A 48 0.30 -2.75 -15.91
C TRP A 48 0.07 -2.75 -17.41
N GLY A 49 -0.47 -1.68 -17.98
CA GLY A 49 -0.68 -1.59 -19.44
C GLY A 49 -1.64 -2.63 -20.02
N GLY A 50 -2.58 -3.11 -19.22
CA GLY A 50 -3.60 -4.07 -19.65
C GLY A 50 -3.12 -5.53 -19.82
N SER A 51 -1.87 -5.85 -19.49
CA SER A 51 -1.36 -7.23 -19.52
C SER A 51 -1.89 -8.03 -18.33
N GLN A 52 -2.82 -8.95 -18.61
CA GLN A 52 -3.50 -9.74 -17.56
C GLN A 52 -2.78 -11.04 -17.19
N ASN A 53 -1.62 -11.30 -17.76
CA ASN A 53 -1.00 -12.63 -17.76
C ASN A 53 -0.46 -13.14 -16.41
N ASN A 54 -0.71 -12.52 -15.29
CA ASN A 54 -0.45 -13.08 -13.96
C ASN A 54 -1.13 -12.24 -12.86
N LEU A 55 -2.14 -11.46 -13.20
CA LEU A 55 -2.83 -10.61 -12.23
C LEU A 55 -3.40 -11.43 -11.07
N ASN A 56 -4.04 -12.56 -11.37
CA ASN A 56 -4.62 -13.44 -10.34
C ASN A 56 -3.54 -14.00 -9.40
N ALA A 57 -2.37 -14.37 -9.91
CA ALA A 57 -1.27 -14.85 -9.09
C ALA A 57 -0.71 -13.73 -8.19
N SER A 58 -0.55 -12.52 -8.74
CA SER A 58 -0.10 -11.35 -8.00
C SER A 58 -1.10 -10.95 -6.91
N LEU A 59 -2.38 -10.85 -7.26
CA LEU A 59 -3.45 -10.55 -6.28
C LEU A 59 -3.53 -11.63 -5.20
N ASN A 60 -3.40 -12.91 -5.59
CA ASN A 60 -3.43 -14.01 -4.63
C ASN A 60 -2.31 -13.90 -3.59
N SER A 61 -1.11 -13.50 -4.00
CA SER A 61 0.01 -13.27 -3.07
C SER A 61 -0.24 -12.10 -2.11
N LEU A 62 -1.10 -11.15 -2.50
CA LEU A 62 -1.45 -9.96 -1.71
C LEU A 62 -2.67 -10.15 -0.81
N THR A 63 -3.32 -11.33 -0.82
CA THR A 63 -4.42 -11.61 0.12
C THR A 63 -3.94 -11.62 1.56
N THR A 64 -4.82 -11.27 2.50
CA THR A 64 -4.47 -11.27 3.93
C THR A 64 -4.08 -12.67 4.42
N THR A 65 -4.70 -13.72 3.89
CA THR A 65 -4.38 -15.12 4.23
C THR A 65 -2.99 -15.52 3.74
N ASN A 66 -2.67 -15.23 2.49
CA ASN A 66 -1.37 -15.62 1.93
C ASN A 66 -0.22 -14.77 2.50
N ALA A 67 -0.45 -13.50 2.78
CA ALA A 67 0.53 -12.67 3.49
C ALA A 67 0.82 -13.22 4.89
N ALA A 68 -0.21 -13.64 5.65
CA ALA A 68 -0.02 -14.27 6.95
C ALA A 68 0.77 -15.59 6.85
N SER A 69 0.44 -16.43 5.86
CA SER A 69 1.18 -17.68 5.59
C SER A 69 2.64 -17.40 5.23
N PHE A 70 2.89 -16.44 4.35
CA PHE A 70 4.25 -16.03 3.98
C PHE A 70 5.03 -15.54 5.20
N ASN A 71 4.46 -14.66 6.00
CA ASN A 71 5.12 -14.11 7.18
C ASN A 71 5.46 -15.18 8.22
N SER A 72 4.63 -16.21 8.36
CA SER A 72 4.87 -17.31 9.30
C SER A 72 6.04 -18.20 8.89
N THR A 73 6.34 -18.28 7.60
CA THR A 73 7.39 -19.15 7.03
C THR A 73 8.65 -18.39 6.61
N THR A 74 8.57 -17.04 6.54
CA THR A 74 9.68 -16.20 6.04
C THR A 74 10.02 -15.13 7.08
N PRO A 75 10.74 -15.50 8.14
CA PRO A 75 11.15 -14.54 9.15
C PRO A 75 12.19 -13.55 8.60
N ASN A 76 12.27 -12.41 9.26
CA ASN A 76 13.30 -11.41 8.95
C ASN A 76 14.69 -12.02 9.06
N ALA A 77 15.56 -11.77 8.08
CA ALA A 77 16.92 -12.25 8.09
C ALA A 77 17.73 -11.58 9.21
N SER A 78 18.43 -12.38 10.01
CA SER A 78 19.32 -11.87 11.05
C SER A 78 20.40 -10.95 10.45
N GLY A 79 20.70 -9.84 11.13
CA GLY A 79 21.70 -8.86 10.70
C GLY A 79 21.21 -7.91 9.59
N VAL A 80 19.96 -7.98 9.15
CA VAL A 80 19.36 -7.01 8.24
C VAL A 80 18.41 -6.11 9.02
N LYS A 81 18.53 -4.80 8.84
CA LYS A 81 17.59 -3.83 9.42
C LYS A 81 16.40 -3.63 8.50
N TYR A 82 15.22 -3.59 9.07
CA TYR A 82 13.96 -3.45 8.32
C TYR A 82 13.25 -2.17 8.70
N PHE A 83 12.91 -1.37 7.70
CA PHE A 83 12.22 -0.09 7.87
C PHE A 83 10.98 -0.05 6.99
N SER A 84 9.92 0.57 7.48
CA SER A 84 8.72 0.82 6.69
C SER A 84 8.26 2.26 6.84
N TYR A 85 7.76 2.80 5.74
CA TYR A 85 7.00 4.04 5.66
C TYR A 85 5.62 3.69 5.15
N GLY A 86 4.62 4.41 5.66
CA GLY A 86 3.26 4.20 5.21
C GLY A 86 2.58 5.51 4.84
N SER A 87 1.41 5.40 4.26
CA SER A 87 0.51 6.54 4.05
C SER A 87 -0.91 6.18 4.44
N LYS A 88 -1.71 7.20 4.68
CA LYS A 88 -3.14 7.08 4.90
C LYS A 88 -3.83 8.33 4.38
N VAL A 89 -5.05 8.18 3.94
CA VAL A 89 -5.87 9.30 3.49
C VAL A 89 -7.26 9.20 4.12
N THR A 90 -7.77 10.32 4.61
CA THR A 90 -9.14 10.38 5.14
C THR A 90 -10.09 10.91 4.07
N LEU A 91 -9.65 11.89 3.30
CA LEU A 91 -10.40 12.45 2.19
C LEU A 91 -9.48 12.51 0.97
N PRO A 92 -9.65 11.58 0.01
CA PRO A 92 -8.83 11.55 -1.20
C PRO A 92 -9.12 12.73 -2.13
N ASP A 93 -8.13 13.11 -2.93
CA ASP A 93 -8.33 14.07 -4.02
C ASP A 93 -9.14 13.42 -5.15
N LEU A 94 -10.43 13.66 -5.17
CA LEU A 94 -11.35 13.09 -6.16
C LEU A 94 -11.18 13.69 -7.56
N ILE A 95 -10.44 14.79 -7.70
CA ILE A 95 -10.15 15.40 -8.99
C ILE A 95 -8.98 14.68 -9.65
N GLN A 96 -7.93 14.43 -8.91
CA GLN A 96 -6.73 13.75 -9.41
C GLN A 96 -6.89 12.23 -9.36
N HIS A 97 -7.48 11.72 -8.29
CA HIS A 97 -7.61 10.27 -8.02
C HIS A 97 -9.06 9.88 -7.73
N PRO A 98 -9.99 10.02 -8.71
CA PRO A 98 -11.40 9.74 -8.48
C PRO A 98 -11.68 8.31 -8.00
N LEU A 99 -10.83 7.35 -8.39
CA LEU A 99 -10.94 5.96 -7.96
C LEU A 99 -10.75 5.79 -6.44
N MET A 100 -9.98 6.65 -5.80
CA MET A 100 -9.74 6.60 -4.35
C MET A 100 -11.01 6.93 -3.54
N GLY A 101 -11.96 7.67 -4.12
CA GLY A 101 -13.27 7.89 -3.50
C GLY A 101 -14.04 6.60 -3.21
N VAL A 102 -13.84 5.58 -4.02
CA VAL A 102 -14.41 4.23 -3.81
C VAL A 102 -13.47 3.35 -2.99
N LEU A 103 -12.18 3.35 -3.29
CA LEU A 103 -11.22 2.43 -2.69
C LEU A 103 -10.97 2.70 -1.21
N VAL A 104 -10.88 3.96 -0.80
CA VAL A 104 -10.62 4.32 0.61
C VAL A 104 -11.70 3.75 1.55
N PRO A 105 -13.01 3.99 1.35
CA PRO A 105 -14.03 3.40 2.22
C PRO A 105 -14.07 1.87 2.13
N VAL A 106 -13.89 1.29 0.94
CA VAL A 106 -13.89 -0.17 0.76
C VAL A 106 -12.71 -0.82 1.48
N THR A 107 -11.52 -0.27 1.33
CA THR A 107 -10.32 -0.75 2.05
C THR A 107 -10.48 -0.60 3.56
N GLY A 108 -11.07 0.50 4.02
CA GLY A 108 -11.34 0.73 5.45
C GLY A 108 -12.31 -0.30 6.03
N ILE A 109 -13.42 -0.58 5.36
CA ILE A 109 -14.40 -1.60 5.79
C ILE A 109 -13.74 -2.99 5.78
N GLY A 110 -13.05 -3.34 4.70
CA GLY A 110 -12.33 -4.60 4.59
C GLY A 110 -11.23 -4.74 5.66
N GLY A 111 -10.51 -3.67 5.93
CA GLY A 111 -9.49 -3.61 6.99
C GLY A 111 -10.07 -3.87 8.38
N MET A 112 -11.20 -3.25 8.70
CA MET A 112 -11.91 -3.53 9.97
C MET A 112 -12.34 -4.99 10.06
N ALA A 113 -12.91 -5.55 8.99
CA ALA A 113 -13.34 -6.95 8.95
C ALA A 113 -12.17 -7.95 9.13
N LYS A 114 -10.95 -7.54 8.78
CA LYS A 114 -9.72 -8.34 8.93
C LYS A 114 -8.90 -7.98 10.19
N GLY A 115 -9.41 -7.12 11.06
CA GLY A 115 -8.69 -6.68 12.27
C GLY A 115 -7.51 -5.72 11.98
N GLN A 116 -7.43 -5.16 10.79
CA GLN A 116 -6.37 -4.25 10.37
C GLN A 116 -6.68 -2.77 10.61
N GLY A 117 -7.92 -2.45 11.06
CA GLY A 117 -8.38 -1.10 11.31
C GLY A 117 -8.87 -0.36 10.05
N ILE A 118 -9.36 0.87 10.25
CA ILE A 118 -10.00 1.66 9.19
C ILE A 118 -9.01 2.55 8.42
N GLU A 119 -7.90 2.94 9.06
CA GLU A 119 -6.91 3.81 8.43
C GLU A 119 -6.23 3.09 7.26
N ASN A 120 -6.23 3.72 6.08
CA ASN A 120 -5.67 3.14 4.87
C ASN A 120 -5.31 4.22 3.85
N ASP A 121 -4.59 3.83 2.80
CA ASP A 121 -4.18 4.67 1.68
C ASP A 121 -5.02 4.47 0.40
N GLY A 122 -6.14 3.79 0.52
CA GLY A 122 -7.01 3.40 -0.59
C GLY A 122 -6.80 1.97 -1.07
N LEU A 123 -5.61 1.40 -0.92
CA LEU A 123 -5.29 0.03 -1.32
C LEU A 123 -4.85 -0.85 -0.15
N VAL A 124 -4.14 -0.30 0.81
CA VAL A 124 -3.51 -1.04 1.91
C VAL A 124 -3.85 -0.39 3.25
N PRO A 125 -4.36 -1.14 4.23
CA PRO A 125 -4.53 -0.65 5.60
C PRO A 125 -3.19 -0.22 6.20
N LEU A 126 -3.17 0.87 6.95
CA LEU A 126 -1.96 1.42 7.57
C LEU A 126 -1.27 0.40 8.49
N SER A 127 -2.02 -0.44 9.17
CA SER A 127 -1.45 -1.50 10.00
C SER A 127 -0.69 -2.53 9.17
N SER A 128 -1.18 -2.83 7.96
CA SER A 128 -0.52 -3.75 7.02
C SER A 128 0.76 -3.18 6.42
N GLN A 129 0.89 -1.86 6.36
CA GLN A 129 2.08 -1.19 5.83
C GLN A 129 3.26 -1.20 6.82
N LYS A 130 3.00 -1.50 8.09
CA LYS A 130 4.02 -1.47 9.15
C LYS A 130 4.83 -2.75 9.19
N TRP A 131 6.16 -2.61 9.09
CA TRP A 131 7.10 -3.72 9.16
C TRP A 131 8.45 -3.26 9.71
N GLY A 132 9.07 -4.04 10.60
CA GLY A 132 10.32 -3.66 11.24
C GLY A 132 10.18 -2.35 12.05
N THR A 133 11.10 -1.41 11.84
CA THR A 133 11.00 -0.07 12.43
C THR A 133 10.14 0.81 11.56
N TYR A 134 8.93 1.10 12.02
CA TYR A 134 8.03 2.03 11.33
C TYR A 134 8.50 3.46 11.48
N LYS A 135 8.73 4.15 10.38
CA LYS A 135 9.29 5.51 10.32
C LYS A 135 8.22 6.61 10.23
N GLY A 136 6.97 6.23 10.11
CA GLY A 136 5.83 7.15 10.09
C GLY A 136 5.16 7.28 8.73
N THR A 137 4.13 8.12 8.73
CA THR A 137 3.39 8.58 7.56
C THR A 137 3.84 9.99 7.22
N PRO A 138 4.15 10.31 5.96
CA PRO A 138 4.35 11.70 5.58
C PRO A 138 3.07 12.48 5.87
N SER A 139 3.23 13.63 6.52
CA SER A 139 2.12 14.53 6.80
C SER A 139 1.97 15.51 5.64
N TYR A 140 0.73 15.71 5.25
CA TYR A 140 0.37 16.73 4.29
C TYR A 140 -0.59 17.74 4.92
N SER A 141 -0.39 19.00 4.63
CA SER A 141 -1.13 20.13 5.20
C SER A 141 -1.96 20.81 4.10
N PHE A 142 -3.23 21.00 4.35
CA PHE A 142 -4.08 22.10 3.89
C PHE A 142 -5.47 21.78 3.32
N TRP A 143 -5.87 20.84 2.59
CA TRP A 143 -7.26 20.58 2.17
C TRP A 143 -7.57 19.09 2.00
N VAL A 144 -6.52 18.33 1.85
CA VAL A 144 -6.54 16.88 1.72
C VAL A 144 -5.94 16.31 3.00
N THR A 145 -6.62 15.40 3.64
CA THR A 145 -6.16 14.83 4.91
C THR A 145 -5.38 13.54 4.66
N GLY A 146 -4.11 13.69 4.30
CA GLY A 146 -3.21 12.57 4.07
C GLY A 146 -2.86 12.35 2.60
N LEU A 147 -2.17 11.25 2.33
CA LEU A 147 -1.72 10.85 0.99
C LEU A 147 -2.24 9.46 0.68
N ASP A 148 -2.78 9.28 -0.51
CA ASP A 148 -3.16 7.97 -1.00
C ASP A 148 -1.97 7.16 -1.51
N HIS A 149 -2.22 5.91 -1.91
CA HIS A 149 -1.20 4.97 -2.35
C HIS A 149 -0.42 5.43 -3.59
N LEU A 150 -1.07 6.14 -4.49
CA LEU A 150 -0.47 6.62 -5.73
C LEU A 150 0.29 7.94 -5.51
N GLU A 151 -0.25 8.82 -4.67
CA GLU A 151 0.37 10.11 -4.35
C GLU A 151 1.73 9.93 -3.66
N VAL A 152 1.79 9.13 -2.60
CA VAL A 152 3.02 8.98 -1.81
C VAL A 152 4.13 8.29 -2.59
N SER A 153 3.78 7.42 -3.53
CA SER A 153 4.73 6.74 -4.42
C SER A 153 5.05 7.54 -5.68
N ASN A 154 4.33 8.64 -5.93
CA ASN A 154 4.36 9.40 -7.18
C ASN A 154 4.09 8.53 -8.41
N THR A 155 3.29 7.50 -8.26
CA THR A 155 2.88 6.66 -9.39
C THR A 155 2.14 7.51 -10.41
N LEU A 156 2.55 7.44 -11.68
CA LEU A 156 2.00 8.22 -12.80
C LEU A 156 2.28 9.74 -12.73
N SER A 157 3.18 10.19 -11.86
CA SER A 157 3.46 11.62 -11.64
C SER A 157 2.22 12.45 -11.25
N LEU A 158 1.26 11.82 -10.56
CA LEU A 158 0.02 12.44 -10.13
C LEU A 158 0.10 13.05 -8.72
N GLY A 159 1.15 12.74 -7.95
CA GLY A 159 1.26 13.11 -6.53
C GLY A 159 1.98 14.42 -6.23
N GLU A 160 2.63 15.06 -7.20
CA GLU A 160 3.61 16.11 -6.91
C GLU A 160 3.03 17.50 -6.59
N LYS A 161 1.78 17.75 -6.80
CA LYS A 161 1.25 19.13 -6.75
C LYS A 161 1.37 19.78 -5.38
N TRP A 162 1.32 18.98 -4.31
CA TRP A 162 1.26 19.46 -2.92
C TRP A 162 2.16 18.71 -1.96
N PHE A 163 2.82 17.65 -2.39
CA PHE A 163 3.72 16.82 -1.60
C PHE A 163 5.09 16.74 -2.25
N ASP A 164 6.14 17.16 -1.54
CA ASP A 164 7.51 17.06 -2.03
C ASP A 164 8.00 15.60 -1.94
N VAL A 165 7.62 14.85 -2.92
CA VAL A 165 7.96 13.44 -3.10
C VAL A 165 9.48 13.24 -3.19
N ARG A 166 10.21 14.18 -3.78
CA ARG A 166 11.68 14.07 -3.94
C ARG A 166 12.39 14.17 -2.60
N SER A 167 12.04 15.16 -1.80
CA SER A 167 12.58 15.30 -0.43
C SER A 167 12.22 14.11 0.44
N PHE A 168 11.02 13.55 0.29
CA PHE A 168 10.62 12.35 0.99
C PHE A 168 11.47 11.13 0.59
N TRP A 169 11.65 10.87 -0.71
CA TRP A 169 12.49 9.78 -1.20
C TRP A 169 13.94 9.96 -0.82
N LEU A 170 14.44 11.20 -0.84
CA LEU A 170 15.80 11.52 -0.36
C LEU A 170 15.96 11.17 1.13
N SER A 171 14.97 11.47 1.95
CA SER A 171 15.00 11.13 3.38
C SER A 171 15.03 9.60 3.62
N MET A 172 14.29 8.84 2.81
CA MET A 172 14.34 7.38 2.83
C MET A 172 15.72 6.85 2.43
N ALA A 173 16.31 7.41 1.37
CA ALA A 173 17.66 7.06 0.92
C ALA A 173 18.72 7.39 1.97
N GLN A 174 18.61 8.53 2.63
CA GLN A 174 19.50 8.95 3.72
C GLN A 174 19.37 8.00 4.93
N ASN A 175 18.14 7.59 5.28
CA ASN A 175 17.92 6.59 6.32
C ASN A 175 18.57 5.25 5.95
N ALA A 176 18.44 4.80 4.72
CA ALA A 176 19.07 3.57 4.25
C ALA A 176 20.60 3.68 4.32
N LYS A 177 21.19 4.80 3.85
CA LYS A 177 22.63 5.06 3.91
C LYS A 177 23.17 5.08 5.33
N SER A 178 22.48 5.70 6.28
CA SER A 178 22.93 5.79 7.68
C SER A 178 22.79 4.46 8.45
N ASN A 179 22.21 3.44 7.83
CA ASN A 179 22.01 2.10 8.40
C ASN A 179 22.76 1.00 7.64
N GLN A 180 23.77 1.37 6.89
CA GLN A 180 24.69 0.45 6.23
C GLN A 180 25.64 -0.20 7.24
#